data_617647a8abe861680eb0dc2b81e9e096
#
_entry.id   617647a8abe861680eb0dc2b81e9e096
#
_cell.length_a   1.000
_cell.length_b   1.000
_cell.length_c   1.000
_cell.angle_alpha   90.00
_cell.angle_beta   90.00
_cell.angle_gamma   90.00
#
_symmetry.space_group_name_H-M   'P 1'
#
loop_
_entity.id
_entity.type
_entity.pdbx_description
1 polymer ?
#
loop_
_entity_poly.entity_id
_entity_poly.type
_entity_poly.pdbx_seq_one_letter_code
_entity_poly.pdbx_strand_id
1 'polypeptide(L)'
;MKEEQIPLFALESQDPIRDFDFLGITIQYEMCYTNILQILDLSRIPHHSRDRGEADPIVIGGGPCTYNPEPLAEFFDIFYIGEGETVFDELLDEYKIWKNSGKSRKEFLEKAAEIPGLYVPAFYDAEYNEDGTLAAFHPNNEHAKETIDKQVVMDFNNVCYPKKPVVPFIKATQDRVTLEIQRGCIRGCRFCQAGMIYRPTREKNVAFLKETAKEMLESTGHEEISLSSLSSSDYSKLPELIDFLIEECSERNVNISLPSLRIDAFSLDVMSKVQDIKKSSLTFAPEAGTQRMRNVINKGLTQEDILNGSFKAFQGGWSRVKLYFMLGLPTETEEDMKGIAHLAEEVAKKYYEIPKDQRHGRCQIVVSTSFFVPKPFTPFQWAPMCKKEEYLERAKIVKSEIRAQLNQKSIKYNYHEADVTVLEGILARGDRKVADVLELAYRKGALFDAWSEYFRYDLWMEAFEELNIDPEFYTLRQRPLDELLPWDFINAGVTKKFLQKEWKTAMEETVTPNCRMKCSGCGAGKYKGGVCVEG
;
A
#
# COMPACT_ATOMS: atom_id res chain seq x y z
N MET A 1 -27.93 14.25 0.80
CA MET A 1 -28.06 13.89 -0.62
C MET A 1 -29.27 12.95 -0.85
N LYS A 2 -29.33 11.78 -0.19
CA LYS A 2 -30.47 10.82 -0.38
C LYS A 2 -31.82 11.47 -0.04
N GLU A 3 -31.97 12.14 1.10
CA GLU A 3 -33.21 12.80 1.54
C GLU A 3 -33.68 13.88 0.55
N GLU A 4 -32.74 14.67 0.02
CA GLU A 4 -33.02 15.76 -0.93
C GLU A 4 -33.01 15.29 -2.39
N GLN A 5 -32.84 14.00 -2.64
CA GLN A 5 -32.76 13.39 -3.97
C GLN A 5 -31.69 14.00 -4.90
N ILE A 6 -30.63 14.57 -4.34
CA ILE A 6 -29.49 15.11 -5.08
C ILE A 6 -28.54 13.95 -5.42
N PRO A 7 -28.30 13.63 -6.71
CA PRO A 7 -27.34 12.59 -7.08
C PRO A 7 -25.92 13.04 -6.76
N LEU A 8 -25.00 12.10 -6.60
CA LEU A 8 -23.57 12.42 -6.53
C LEU A 8 -23.14 13.04 -7.86
N PHE A 9 -22.36 14.11 -7.77
CA PHE A 9 -21.94 14.92 -8.92
C PHE A 9 -20.43 15.17 -8.90
N ALA A 10 -19.85 15.41 -10.08
CA ALA A 10 -18.45 15.78 -10.25
C ALA A 10 -18.20 17.18 -9.66
N LEU A 11 -17.09 17.35 -8.92
CA LEU A 11 -16.78 18.62 -8.24
C LEU A 11 -16.46 19.76 -9.23
N GLU A 12 -15.89 19.43 -10.39
CA GLU A 12 -15.49 20.43 -11.38
C GLU A 12 -16.67 20.94 -12.20
N SER A 13 -17.45 20.02 -12.81
CA SER A 13 -18.53 20.36 -13.73
C SER A 13 -19.90 20.43 -13.06
N GLN A 14 -20.06 19.84 -11.87
CA GLN A 14 -21.32 19.63 -11.15
C GLN A 14 -22.34 18.75 -11.91
N ASP A 15 -21.90 18.04 -12.94
CA ASP A 15 -22.74 17.05 -13.63
C ASP A 15 -22.90 15.79 -12.76
N PRO A 16 -24.08 15.13 -12.81
CA PRO A 16 -24.28 13.85 -12.11
C PRO A 16 -23.26 12.81 -12.57
N ILE A 17 -22.68 12.06 -11.63
CA ILE A 17 -21.69 11.01 -11.97
C ILE A 17 -22.24 9.98 -12.96
N ARG A 18 -23.55 9.70 -12.91
CA ARG A 18 -24.20 8.76 -13.82
C ARG A 18 -24.13 9.18 -15.29
N ASP A 19 -24.00 10.48 -15.57
CA ASP A 19 -24.03 11.01 -16.93
C ASP A 19 -22.66 10.95 -17.63
N PHE A 20 -21.61 10.48 -16.93
CA PHE A 20 -20.28 10.27 -17.49
C PHE A 20 -20.17 8.92 -18.21
N ASP A 21 -19.24 8.82 -19.15
CA ASP A 21 -18.93 7.58 -19.87
C ASP A 21 -18.25 6.53 -18.98
N PHE A 22 -17.37 6.99 -18.09
CA PHE A 22 -16.62 6.15 -17.16
C PHE A 22 -16.71 6.69 -15.73
N LEU A 23 -16.84 5.75 -14.78
CA LEU A 23 -16.58 6.00 -13.37
C LEU A 23 -15.31 5.24 -12.97
N GLY A 24 -14.18 5.96 -12.85
CA GLY A 24 -12.90 5.41 -12.42
C GLY A 24 -12.72 5.51 -10.91
N ILE A 25 -12.46 4.39 -10.24
CA ILE A 25 -12.24 4.33 -8.79
C ILE A 25 -10.84 3.79 -8.50
N THR A 26 -10.01 4.58 -7.81
CA THR A 26 -8.71 4.13 -7.33
C THR A 26 -8.85 3.48 -5.96
N ILE A 27 -8.59 2.17 -5.88
CA ILE A 27 -8.80 1.36 -4.68
C ILE A 27 -7.47 1.21 -3.95
N GLN A 28 -7.26 2.06 -2.94
CA GLN A 28 -5.99 2.15 -2.20
C GLN A 28 -5.96 1.31 -0.93
N TYR A 29 -7.12 1.03 -0.33
CA TYR A 29 -7.24 0.38 0.96
C TYR A 29 -8.54 -0.39 1.08
N GLU A 30 -8.48 -1.61 1.57
CA GLU A 30 -9.62 -2.53 1.64
C GLU A 30 -10.77 -2.00 2.52
N MET A 31 -10.43 -1.27 3.59
CA MET A 31 -11.44 -0.68 4.49
C MET A 31 -12.26 0.45 3.85
N CYS A 32 -12.05 0.74 2.57
CA CYS A 32 -12.86 1.68 1.80
C CYS A 32 -13.88 0.99 0.87
N TYR A 33 -14.01 -0.33 0.92
CA TYR A 33 -14.88 -1.07 -0.02
C TYR A 33 -16.36 -0.71 0.10
N THR A 34 -16.89 -0.52 1.32
CA THR A 34 -18.27 -0.05 1.52
C THR A 34 -18.51 1.34 0.94
N ASN A 35 -17.49 2.20 0.89
CA ASN A 35 -17.60 3.53 0.28
C ASN A 35 -17.80 3.44 -1.24
N ILE A 36 -17.32 2.38 -1.90
CA ILE A 36 -17.55 2.13 -3.33
C ILE A 36 -19.05 1.91 -3.58
N LEU A 37 -19.69 1.07 -2.78
CA LEU A 37 -21.13 0.84 -2.88
C LEU A 37 -21.92 2.12 -2.60
N GLN A 38 -21.46 2.95 -1.65
CA GLN A 38 -22.07 4.24 -1.39
C GLN A 38 -21.93 5.20 -2.59
N ILE A 39 -20.78 5.22 -3.26
CA ILE A 39 -20.58 6.03 -4.48
C ILE A 39 -21.58 5.59 -5.56
N LEU A 40 -21.71 4.29 -5.81
CA LEU A 40 -22.66 3.74 -6.78
C LEU A 40 -24.10 4.12 -6.43
N ASP A 41 -24.50 3.93 -5.18
CA ASP A 41 -25.85 4.20 -4.69
C ASP A 41 -26.20 5.71 -4.78
N LEU A 42 -25.30 6.60 -4.33
CA LEU A 42 -25.50 8.04 -4.43
C LEU A 42 -25.49 8.54 -5.88
N SER A 43 -24.77 7.86 -6.77
CA SER A 43 -24.76 8.13 -8.20
C SER A 43 -25.96 7.53 -8.94
N ARG A 44 -26.78 6.72 -8.26
CA ARG A 44 -27.90 5.95 -8.85
C ARG A 44 -27.44 4.99 -9.95
N ILE A 45 -26.25 4.42 -9.80
CA ILE A 45 -25.69 3.37 -10.67
C ILE A 45 -25.97 2.03 -10.00
N PRO A 46 -26.49 1.01 -10.71
CA PRO A 46 -26.67 -0.31 -10.14
C PRO A 46 -25.38 -0.86 -9.51
N HIS A 47 -25.46 -1.46 -8.31
CA HIS A 47 -24.30 -2.01 -7.64
C HIS A 47 -23.63 -3.09 -8.51
N HIS A 48 -24.40 -4.10 -8.91
CA HIS A 48 -23.88 -5.20 -9.72
C HIS A 48 -23.67 -4.81 -11.18
N SER A 49 -22.54 -5.21 -11.74
CA SER A 49 -22.21 -4.96 -13.15
C SER A 49 -23.22 -5.59 -14.12
N ARG A 50 -23.77 -6.75 -13.75
CA ARG A 50 -24.80 -7.46 -14.53
C ARG A 50 -26.13 -6.70 -14.68
N ASP A 51 -26.41 -5.78 -13.78
CA ASP A 51 -27.66 -4.98 -13.77
C ASP A 51 -27.52 -3.66 -14.52
N ARG A 52 -26.30 -3.33 -15.02
CA ARG A 52 -26.02 -2.11 -15.78
C ARG A 52 -26.37 -2.27 -17.25
N GLY A 53 -27.07 -1.25 -17.78
CA GLY A 53 -27.43 -1.17 -19.18
C GLY A 53 -26.49 -0.26 -19.99
N GLU A 54 -26.89 -0.02 -21.24
CA GLU A 54 -26.12 0.79 -22.21
C GLU A 54 -25.96 2.26 -21.79
N ALA A 55 -26.91 2.78 -20.98
CA ALA A 55 -26.89 4.17 -20.51
C ALA A 55 -26.10 4.37 -19.20
N ASP A 56 -25.67 3.30 -18.55
CA ASP A 56 -24.90 3.39 -17.32
C ASP A 56 -23.40 3.52 -17.63
N PRO A 57 -22.62 4.29 -16.85
CA PRO A 57 -21.18 4.40 -17.07
C PRO A 57 -20.46 3.05 -16.94
N ILE A 58 -19.31 2.93 -17.58
CA ILE A 58 -18.39 1.81 -17.33
C ILE A 58 -17.70 2.07 -16.00
N VAL A 59 -17.87 1.17 -15.02
CA VAL A 59 -17.22 1.27 -13.72
C VAL A 59 -15.91 0.52 -13.77
N ILE A 60 -14.80 1.26 -13.65
CA ILE A 60 -13.44 0.73 -13.74
C ILE A 60 -12.67 0.93 -12.43
N GLY A 61 -12.05 -0.15 -11.91
CA GLY A 61 -11.23 -0.13 -10.70
C GLY A 61 -9.74 -0.18 -11.02
N GLY A 62 -8.94 0.62 -10.29
CA GLY A 62 -7.48 0.60 -10.36
C GLY A 62 -6.86 0.69 -8.96
N GLY A 63 -5.54 0.62 -8.86
CA GLY A 63 -4.80 0.76 -7.60
C GLY A 63 -4.34 -0.57 -6.98
N PRO A 64 -3.67 -0.53 -5.81
CA PRO A 64 -3.03 -1.71 -5.23
C PRO A 64 -3.99 -2.82 -4.79
N CYS A 65 -5.24 -2.50 -4.43
CA CYS A 65 -6.20 -3.53 -4.05
C CYS A 65 -6.69 -4.37 -5.23
N THR A 66 -6.50 -3.91 -6.48
CA THR A 66 -6.86 -4.70 -7.67
C THR A 66 -5.97 -5.92 -7.91
N TYR A 67 -4.92 -6.10 -7.11
CA TYR A 67 -4.14 -7.34 -7.09
C TYR A 67 -4.85 -8.50 -6.36
N ASN A 68 -5.95 -8.26 -5.69
CA ASN A 68 -7.01 -9.23 -5.38
C ASN A 68 -8.36 -8.57 -5.62
N PRO A 69 -8.89 -8.57 -6.84
CA PRO A 69 -10.13 -7.88 -7.17
C PRO A 69 -11.38 -8.67 -6.78
N GLU A 70 -11.24 -9.96 -6.42
CA GLU A 70 -12.36 -10.88 -6.27
C GLU A 70 -13.42 -10.47 -5.24
N PRO A 71 -13.09 -9.87 -4.07
CA PRO A 71 -14.11 -9.34 -3.16
C PRO A 71 -14.99 -8.23 -3.75
N LEU A 72 -14.53 -7.60 -4.85
CA LEU A 72 -15.24 -6.52 -5.54
C LEU A 72 -15.72 -6.91 -6.95
N ALA A 73 -15.50 -8.15 -7.38
CA ALA A 73 -15.72 -8.61 -8.75
C ALA A 73 -17.14 -8.33 -9.28
N GLU A 74 -18.16 -8.47 -8.43
CA GLU A 74 -19.57 -8.26 -8.79
C GLU A 74 -19.91 -6.78 -9.06
N PHE A 75 -19.11 -5.83 -8.53
CA PHE A 75 -19.42 -4.40 -8.53
C PHE A 75 -18.70 -3.60 -9.62
N PHE A 76 -17.74 -4.19 -10.30
CA PHE A 76 -16.97 -3.54 -11.35
C PHE A 76 -17.17 -4.20 -12.71
N ASP A 77 -17.18 -3.38 -13.75
CA ASP A 77 -17.18 -3.87 -15.13
C ASP A 77 -15.78 -4.31 -15.55
N ILE A 78 -14.76 -3.55 -15.13
CA ILE A 78 -13.36 -3.76 -15.51
C ILE A 78 -12.46 -3.44 -14.32
N PHE A 79 -11.42 -4.23 -14.12
CA PHE A 79 -10.26 -3.84 -13.31
C PHE A 79 -9.04 -3.64 -14.18
N TYR A 80 -8.31 -2.58 -13.90
CA TYR A 80 -7.02 -2.28 -14.51
C TYR A 80 -5.89 -2.73 -13.58
N ILE A 81 -5.04 -3.64 -14.05
CA ILE A 81 -3.95 -4.21 -13.27
C ILE A 81 -2.62 -3.58 -13.70
N GLY A 82 -2.08 -2.72 -12.86
CA GLY A 82 -0.78 -2.07 -13.09
C GLY A 82 -0.83 -0.56 -13.20
N GLU A 83 0.04 -0.01 -14.05
CA GLU A 83 0.25 1.43 -14.22
C GLU A 83 -0.55 1.94 -15.42
N GLY A 84 -1.45 2.91 -15.19
CA GLY A 84 -2.47 3.38 -16.12
C GLY A 84 -1.93 4.03 -17.39
N GLU A 85 -0.70 4.52 -17.37
CA GLU A 85 -0.11 5.29 -18.47
C GLU A 85 0.23 4.42 -19.70
N THR A 86 0.03 3.11 -19.67
CA THR A 86 0.44 2.21 -20.77
C THR A 86 -0.65 1.98 -21.81
N VAL A 87 -1.82 1.49 -21.40
CA VAL A 87 -2.87 1.01 -22.34
C VAL A 87 -4.23 1.72 -22.17
N PHE A 88 -4.27 2.77 -21.35
CA PHE A 88 -5.54 3.48 -21.11
C PHE A 88 -6.09 4.16 -22.36
N ASP A 89 -5.20 4.68 -23.22
CA ASP A 89 -5.57 5.28 -24.49
C ASP A 89 -6.24 4.25 -25.43
N GLU A 90 -5.74 3.01 -25.46
CA GLU A 90 -6.33 1.92 -26.24
C GLU A 90 -7.77 1.62 -25.78
N LEU A 91 -7.99 1.55 -24.46
CA LEU A 91 -9.34 1.37 -23.90
C LEU A 91 -10.28 2.52 -24.31
N LEU A 92 -9.82 3.76 -24.23
CA LEU A 92 -10.62 4.92 -24.60
C LEU A 92 -10.93 4.99 -26.10
N ASP A 93 -10.01 4.55 -26.95
CA ASP A 93 -10.22 4.51 -28.40
C ASP A 93 -11.23 3.40 -28.76
N GLU A 94 -11.12 2.21 -28.17
CA GLU A 94 -12.13 1.16 -28.34
C GLU A 94 -13.52 1.62 -27.86
N TYR A 95 -13.57 2.34 -26.73
CA TYR A 95 -14.83 2.91 -26.24
C TYR A 95 -15.45 3.91 -27.23
N LYS A 96 -14.67 4.81 -27.82
CA LYS A 96 -15.16 5.77 -28.83
C LYS A 96 -15.73 5.06 -30.07
N ILE A 97 -15.06 3.98 -30.51
CA ILE A 97 -15.53 3.14 -31.62
C ILE A 97 -16.86 2.49 -31.25
N TRP A 98 -16.92 1.87 -30.08
CA TRP A 98 -18.13 1.20 -29.59
C TRP A 98 -19.30 2.16 -29.45
N LYS A 99 -19.12 3.32 -28.80
CA LYS A 99 -20.18 4.31 -28.54
C LYS A 99 -20.91 4.77 -29.82
N ASN A 100 -20.22 4.73 -30.94
CA ASN A 100 -20.79 5.14 -32.26
C ASN A 100 -21.25 3.93 -33.11
N SER A 101 -21.10 2.69 -32.61
CA SER A 101 -21.35 1.48 -33.42
C SER A 101 -22.76 0.92 -33.31
N GLY A 102 -23.51 1.29 -32.27
CA GLY A 102 -24.79 0.66 -31.92
C GLY A 102 -24.69 -0.77 -31.38
N LYS A 103 -23.49 -1.20 -31.00
CA LYS A 103 -23.22 -2.52 -30.39
C LYS A 103 -23.56 -2.51 -28.90
N SER A 104 -23.82 -3.70 -28.35
CA SER A 104 -24.14 -3.88 -26.94
C SER A 104 -22.96 -3.60 -26.00
N ARG A 105 -23.26 -3.31 -24.73
CA ARG A 105 -22.25 -3.16 -23.65
C ARG A 105 -21.36 -4.42 -23.56
N LYS A 106 -21.93 -5.60 -23.73
CA LYS A 106 -21.18 -6.85 -23.72
C LYS A 106 -20.10 -6.90 -24.79
N GLU A 107 -20.42 -6.48 -26.03
CA GLU A 107 -19.44 -6.44 -27.12
C GLU A 107 -18.28 -5.45 -26.86
N PHE A 108 -18.53 -4.35 -26.14
CA PHE A 108 -17.46 -3.48 -25.66
C PHE A 108 -16.58 -4.19 -24.62
N LEU A 109 -17.18 -4.84 -23.61
CA LEU A 109 -16.45 -5.57 -22.57
C LEU A 109 -15.61 -6.72 -23.15
N GLU A 110 -16.10 -7.39 -24.21
CA GLU A 110 -15.35 -8.40 -24.95
C GLU A 110 -14.09 -7.79 -25.59
N LYS A 111 -14.19 -6.61 -26.20
CA LYS A 111 -13.02 -5.90 -26.72
C LYS A 111 -12.08 -5.42 -25.62
N ALA A 112 -12.61 -4.90 -24.54
CA ALA A 112 -11.81 -4.51 -23.37
C ALA A 112 -11.03 -5.70 -22.79
N ALA A 113 -11.59 -6.91 -22.74
CA ALA A 113 -10.93 -8.11 -22.25
C ALA A 113 -9.72 -8.54 -23.11
N GLU A 114 -9.68 -8.16 -24.38
CA GLU A 114 -8.53 -8.41 -25.27
C GLU A 114 -7.33 -7.49 -24.94
N ILE A 115 -7.55 -6.32 -24.32
CA ILE A 115 -6.51 -5.36 -23.97
C ILE A 115 -5.65 -5.91 -22.83
N PRO A 116 -4.31 -5.83 -22.90
CA PRO A 116 -3.44 -6.28 -21.81
C PRO A 116 -3.69 -5.53 -20.50
N GLY A 117 -3.71 -6.24 -19.38
CA GLY A 117 -3.88 -5.65 -18.05
C GLY A 117 -5.33 -5.35 -17.66
N LEU A 118 -6.29 -5.57 -18.55
CA LEU A 118 -7.70 -5.43 -18.20
C LEU A 118 -8.30 -6.80 -17.81
N TYR A 119 -8.98 -6.79 -16.68
CA TYR A 119 -9.74 -7.92 -16.14
C TYR A 119 -11.22 -7.56 -16.13
N VAL A 120 -12.04 -8.32 -16.83
CA VAL A 120 -13.51 -8.19 -16.89
C VAL A 120 -14.10 -9.31 -16.05
N PRO A 121 -14.52 -9.09 -14.78
CA PRO A 121 -14.90 -10.15 -13.85
C PRO A 121 -16.05 -11.04 -14.33
N ALA A 122 -17.00 -10.47 -15.09
CA ALA A 122 -18.15 -11.20 -15.63
C ALA A 122 -17.77 -12.33 -16.62
N PHE A 123 -16.52 -12.34 -17.10
CA PHE A 123 -16.02 -13.34 -18.05
C PHE A 123 -15.20 -14.46 -17.40
N TYR A 124 -15.35 -14.64 -16.08
CA TYR A 124 -14.64 -15.69 -15.34
C TYR A 124 -15.55 -16.37 -14.34
N ASP A 125 -15.40 -17.69 -14.26
CA ASP A 125 -16.07 -18.54 -13.29
C ASP A 125 -15.09 -19.00 -12.21
N ALA A 126 -15.56 -19.00 -10.96
CA ALA A 126 -14.86 -19.52 -9.80
C ALA A 126 -15.56 -20.78 -9.29
N GLU A 127 -14.86 -21.90 -9.27
CA GLU A 127 -15.36 -23.16 -8.74
C GLU A 127 -14.73 -23.46 -7.38
N TYR A 128 -15.50 -24.03 -6.46
CA TYR A 128 -15.06 -24.26 -5.09
C TYR A 128 -15.13 -25.73 -4.72
N ASN A 129 -14.16 -26.19 -3.93
CA ASN A 129 -14.19 -27.49 -3.27
C ASN A 129 -15.19 -27.50 -2.11
N GLU A 130 -15.53 -28.69 -1.60
CA GLU A 130 -16.43 -28.86 -0.45
C GLU A 130 -15.92 -28.16 0.82
N ASP A 131 -14.61 -28.01 0.99
CA ASP A 131 -13.98 -27.31 2.11
C ASP A 131 -13.95 -25.77 1.96
N GLY A 132 -14.51 -25.25 0.89
CA GLY A 132 -14.58 -23.83 0.57
C GLY A 132 -13.36 -23.25 -0.14
N THR A 133 -12.29 -24.02 -0.35
CA THR A 133 -11.12 -23.58 -1.13
C THR A 133 -11.45 -23.49 -2.62
N LEU A 134 -10.71 -22.65 -3.35
CA LEU A 134 -10.89 -22.51 -4.80
C LEU A 134 -10.39 -23.76 -5.51
N ALA A 135 -11.28 -24.42 -6.28
CA ALA A 135 -10.96 -25.60 -7.08
C ALA A 135 -10.44 -25.24 -8.45
N ALA A 136 -11.10 -24.26 -9.10
CA ALA A 136 -10.71 -23.73 -10.40
C ALA A 136 -11.11 -22.24 -10.53
N PHE A 137 -10.37 -21.53 -11.37
CA PHE A 137 -10.69 -20.18 -11.80
C PHE A 137 -10.31 -20.07 -13.28
N HIS A 138 -11.29 -19.86 -14.13
CA HIS A 138 -11.07 -19.92 -15.58
C HIS A 138 -12.00 -18.96 -16.34
N PRO A 139 -11.58 -18.49 -17.54
CA PRO A 139 -12.44 -17.69 -18.38
C PRO A 139 -13.64 -18.51 -18.90
N ASN A 140 -14.80 -17.87 -18.95
CA ASN A 140 -16.04 -18.38 -19.54
C ASN A 140 -16.39 -17.69 -20.87
N ASN A 141 -15.49 -16.85 -21.37
CA ASN A 141 -15.62 -16.09 -22.61
C ASN A 141 -14.33 -16.20 -23.44
N GLU A 142 -14.45 -16.38 -24.76
CA GLU A 142 -13.29 -16.56 -25.66
C GLU A 142 -12.36 -15.34 -25.77
N HIS A 143 -12.84 -14.13 -25.44
CA HIS A 143 -12.05 -12.90 -25.42
C HIS A 143 -11.27 -12.72 -24.11
N ALA A 144 -11.61 -13.45 -23.05
CA ALA A 144 -10.93 -13.36 -21.77
C ALA A 144 -9.66 -14.21 -21.73
N LYS A 145 -8.63 -13.71 -21.05
CA LYS A 145 -7.30 -14.36 -20.95
C LYS A 145 -7.22 -15.21 -19.70
N GLU A 146 -6.58 -16.38 -19.75
CA GLU A 146 -6.31 -17.20 -18.56
C GLU A 146 -5.47 -16.46 -17.50
N THR A 147 -4.61 -15.54 -17.93
CA THR A 147 -3.73 -14.77 -17.05
C THR A 147 -3.74 -13.29 -17.44
N ILE A 148 -3.95 -12.43 -16.48
CA ILE A 148 -3.90 -10.98 -16.64
C ILE A 148 -2.49 -10.49 -16.31
N ASP A 149 -1.77 -9.98 -17.31
CA ASP A 149 -0.43 -9.43 -17.13
C ASP A 149 -0.48 -7.99 -16.64
N LYS A 150 0.15 -7.75 -15.50
CA LYS A 150 0.33 -6.39 -14.98
C LYS A 150 1.02 -5.49 -15.99
N GLN A 151 0.48 -4.28 -16.17
CA GLN A 151 1.07 -3.24 -17.00
C GLN A 151 2.12 -2.43 -16.24
N VAL A 152 3.24 -2.13 -16.89
CA VAL A 152 4.40 -1.45 -16.28
C VAL A 152 4.97 -0.42 -17.24
N VAL A 153 5.07 0.83 -16.80
CA VAL A 153 5.78 1.89 -17.53
C VAL A 153 7.28 1.65 -17.42
N MET A 154 7.93 1.23 -18.51
CA MET A 154 9.38 1.04 -18.53
C MET A 154 10.13 2.32 -18.88
N ASP A 155 9.61 3.12 -19.79
CA ASP A 155 10.15 4.46 -20.08
C ASP A 155 9.62 5.51 -19.10
N PHE A 156 10.05 5.39 -17.85
CA PHE A 156 9.56 6.20 -16.74
C PHE A 156 9.92 7.69 -16.84
N ASN A 157 10.87 8.06 -17.70
CA ASN A 157 11.28 9.44 -17.91
C ASN A 157 10.39 10.19 -18.92
N ASN A 158 9.78 9.48 -19.86
CA ASN A 158 8.96 10.06 -20.91
C ASN A 158 7.45 9.95 -20.67
N VAL A 159 7.04 9.40 -19.53
CA VAL A 159 5.62 9.37 -19.14
C VAL A 159 5.12 10.77 -18.84
N CYS A 160 3.84 11.03 -19.17
CA CYS A 160 3.18 12.28 -18.82
C CYS A 160 3.26 12.56 -17.32
N TYR A 161 3.78 13.72 -16.96
CA TYR A 161 3.93 14.14 -15.58
C TYR A 161 3.34 15.54 -15.38
N PRO A 162 2.43 15.75 -14.42
CA PRO A 162 1.78 17.03 -14.22
C PRO A 162 2.75 18.07 -13.66
N LYS A 163 3.30 18.92 -14.54
CA LYS A 163 4.22 20.00 -14.16
C LYS A 163 3.50 21.23 -13.59
N LYS A 164 2.19 21.34 -13.85
CA LYS A 164 1.31 22.42 -13.36
C LYS A 164 0.09 21.78 -12.68
N PRO A 165 0.25 21.21 -11.47
CA PRO A 165 -0.88 20.58 -10.78
C PRO A 165 -1.95 21.63 -10.42
N VAL A 166 -3.20 21.16 -10.39
CA VAL A 166 -4.32 21.99 -9.93
C VAL A 166 -4.21 22.26 -8.45
N VAL A 167 -4.29 23.53 -8.06
CA VAL A 167 -4.28 23.96 -6.67
C VAL A 167 -5.72 24.19 -6.21
N PRO A 168 -6.22 23.44 -5.19
CA PRO A 168 -7.58 23.61 -4.70
C PRO A 168 -7.76 24.92 -3.91
N PHE A 169 -8.97 25.50 -3.95
CA PHE A 169 -9.30 26.65 -3.10
C PHE A 169 -9.39 26.33 -1.61
N ILE A 170 -9.73 25.09 -1.29
CA ILE A 170 -9.80 24.62 0.10
C ILE A 170 -8.43 24.04 0.51
N LYS A 171 -8.10 24.15 1.78
CA LYS A 171 -6.89 23.54 2.32
C LYS A 171 -6.96 22.02 2.21
N ALA A 172 -6.08 21.43 1.42
CA ALA A 172 -5.92 19.99 1.29
C ALA A 172 -5.00 19.42 2.38
N THR A 173 -5.16 18.12 2.70
CA THR A 173 -4.30 17.43 3.67
C THR A 173 -2.84 17.38 3.22
N GLN A 174 -2.60 17.26 1.90
CA GLN A 174 -1.29 17.20 1.26
C GLN A 174 -1.04 18.50 0.45
N ASP A 175 -1.04 19.64 1.13
CA ASP A 175 -0.88 20.97 0.53
C ASP A 175 0.60 21.27 0.21
N ARG A 176 1.14 20.56 -0.77
CA ARG A 176 2.56 20.61 -1.16
C ARG A 176 2.83 20.10 -2.57
N VAL A 177 3.96 20.51 -3.13
CA VAL A 177 4.53 19.87 -4.32
C VAL A 177 5.02 18.47 -3.96
N THR A 178 4.69 17.47 -4.78
CA THR A 178 5.18 16.10 -4.60
C THR A 178 5.91 15.64 -5.85
N LEU A 179 7.21 15.30 -5.71
CA LEU A 179 8.02 14.73 -6.77
C LEU A 179 8.12 13.22 -6.63
N GLU A 180 7.56 12.48 -7.59
CA GLU A 180 7.75 11.05 -7.70
C GLU A 180 9.15 10.75 -8.27
N ILE A 181 10.09 10.31 -7.40
CA ILE A 181 11.49 10.12 -7.79
C ILE A 181 11.77 8.71 -8.31
N GLN A 182 11.01 7.72 -7.84
CA GLN A 182 11.13 6.33 -8.28
C GLN A 182 9.85 5.54 -8.03
N ARG A 183 9.61 4.50 -8.82
CA ARG A 183 8.60 3.45 -8.61
C ARG A 183 9.26 2.13 -8.27
N GLY A 184 8.60 1.34 -7.41
CA GLY A 184 9.14 0.08 -6.90
C GLY A 184 10.14 0.28 -5.75
N CYS A 185 10.67 -0.84 -5.25
CA CYS A 185 11.62 -0.87 -4.14
C CYS A 185 12.65 -1.97 -4.38
N ILE A 186 13.93 -1.67 -4.16
CA ILE A 186 15.02 -2.65 -4.29
C ILE A 186 15.05 -3.67 -3.16
N ARG A 187 14.33 -3.39 -2.05
CA ARG A 187 14.32 -4.22 -0.85
C ARG A 187 13.41 -5.43 -1.03
N GLY A 188 13.62 -6.43 -0.21
CA GLY A 188 12.89 -7.69 -0.28
C GLY A 188 12.11 -8.00 0.99
N CYS A 189 11.54 -7.00 1.67
CA CYS A 189 10.74 -7.20 2.87
C CYS A 189 9.58 -8.15 2.57
N ARG A 190 9.52 -9.29 3.28
CA ARG A 190 8.64 -10.44 2.97
C ARG A 190 7.16 -10.21 3.28
N PHE A 191 6.85 -9.18 4.06
CA PHE A 191 5.48 -8.76 4.36
C PHE A 191 4.95 -7.69 3.40
N CYS A 192 5.83 -7.01 2.64
CA CYS A 192 5.49 -5.79 1.95
C CYS A 192 4.94 -6.06 0.55
N GLN A 193 3.63 -5.89 0.35
CA GLN A 193 2.98 -6.02 -0.95
C GLN A 193 3.52 -5.01 -1.96
N ALA A 194 3.62 -3.74 -1.58
CA ALA A 194 4.13 -2.69 -2.46
C ALA A 194 5.56 -2.99 -2.97
N GLY A 195 6.43 -3.56 -2.12
CA GLY A 195 7.77 -4.01 -2.50
C GLY A 195 7.80 -5.14 -3.53
N MET A 196 6.67 -5.81 -3.77
CA MET A 196 6.53 -6.90 -4.73
C MET A 196 5.77 -6.46 -5.98
N ILE A 197 4.58 -5.88 -5.83
CA ILE A 197 3.71 -5.54 -6.97
C ILE A 197 4.24 -4.38 -7.82
N TYR A 198 5.07 -3.49 -7.28
CA TYR A 198 5.67 -2.37 -8.02
C TYR A 198 7.05 -2.67 -8.61
N ARG A 199 7.52 -3.93 -8.58
CA ARG A 199 8.74 -4.34 -9.31
C ARG A 199 8.53 -4.29 -10.82
N PRO A 200 9.59 -3.96 -11.62
CA PRO A 200 10.96 -3.60 -11.23
C PRO A 200 11.05 -2.19 -10.67
N THR A 201 12.14 -1.89 -9.93
CA THR A 201 12.41 -0.53 -9.46
C THR A 201 12.93 0.33 -10.62
N ARG A 202 12.32 1.49 -10.84
CA ARG A 202 12.67 2.45 -11.90
C ARG A 202 12.85 3.82 -11.28
N GLU A 203 13.92 4.53 -11.66
CA GLU A 203 14.28 5.84 -11.16
C GLU A 203 14.04 6.90 -12.24
N LYS A 204 13.52 8.06 -11.86
CA LYS A 204 13.46 9.23 -12.73
C LYS A 204 14.83 9.89 -12.86
N ASN A 205 15.10 10.47 -14.02
CA ASN A 205 16.31 11.22 -14.27
C ASN A 205 16.35 12.48 -13.38
N VAL A 206 17.49 12.72 -12.74
CA VAL A 206 17.66 13.85 -11.81
C VAL A 206 17.51 15.21 -12.50
N ALA A 207 17.96 15.35 -13.76
CA ALA A 207 17.78 16.59 -14.51
C ALA A 207 16.29 16.89 -14.78
N PHE A 208 15.50 15.87 -15.12
CA PHE A 208 14.05 16.00 -15.26
C PHE A 208 13.40 16.42 -13.93
N LEU A 209 13.80 15.83 -12.82
CA LEU A 209 13.26 16.16 -11.49
C LEU A 209 13.59 17.60 -11.09
N LYS A 210 14.79 18.09 -11.38
CA LYS A 210 15.21 19.47 -11.11
C LYS A 210 14.35 20.48 -11.89
N GLU A 211 14.16 20.24 -13.18
CA GLU A 211 13.29 21.09 -14.01
C GLU A 211 11.83 21.06 -13.54
N THR A 212 11.30 19.87 -13.30
CA THR A 212 9.93 19.67 -12.81
C THR A 212 9.69 20.35 -11.46
N ALA A 213 10.65 20.27 -10.53
CA ALA A 213 10.54 20.93 -9.23
C ALA A 213 10.36 22.44 -9.38
N LYS A 214 11.17 23.09 -10.25
CA LYS A 214 11.05 24.54 -10.56
C LYS A 214 9.69 24.88 -11.11
N GLU A 215 9.25 24.19 -12.16
CA GLU A 215 7.97 24.45 -12.82
C GLU A 215 6.78 24.27 -11.87
N MET A 216 6.79 23.22 -11.02
CA MET A 216 5.72 22.98 -10.06
C MET A 216 5.70 24.03 -8.94
N LEU A 217 6.86 24.43 -8.39
CA LEU A 217 6.91 25.49 -7.38
C LEU A 217 6.46 26.84 -7.95
N GLU A 218 6.86 27.16 -9.18
CA GLU A 218 6.45 28.40 -9.85
C GLU A 218 4.94 28.44 -10.17
N SER A 219 4.36 27.30 -10.56
CA SER A 219 2.95 27.23 -10.97
C SER A 219 1.97 27.15 -9.80
N THR A 220 2.39 26.65 -8.64
CA THR A 220 1.50 26.37 -7.50
C THR A 220 1.63 27.36 -6.36
N GLY A 221 2.82 27.89 -6.13
CA GLY A 221 3.12 28.74 -4.96
C GLY A 221 3.12 27.98 -3.64
N HIS A 222 3.21 26.64 -3.63
CA HIS A 222 3.28 25.85 -2.39
C HIS A 222 4.56 26.16 -1.59
N GLU A 223 4.42 26.15 -0.27
CA GLU A 223 5.52 26.40 0.69
C GLU A 223 6.21 25.11 1.16
N GLU A 224 5.87 23.97 0.59
CA GLU A 224 6.49 22.67 0.90
C GLU A 224 6.67 21.84 -0.38
N ILE A 225 7.83 21.17 -0.50
CA ILE A 225 8.11 20.16 -1.52
C ILE A 225 8.46 18.82 -0.84
N SER A 226 7.90 17.72 -1.34
CA SER A 226 8.10 16.37 -0.82
C SER A 226 8.57 15.41 -1.90
N LEU A 227 9.44 14.47 -1.56
CA LEU A 227 9.82 13.37 -2.44
C LEU A 227 8.89 12.19 -2.22
N SER A 228 8.40 11.58 -3.31
CA SER A 228 7.53 10.39 -3.25
C SER A 228 8.25 9.17 -3.80
N SER A 229 8.35 8.14 -2.96
CA SER A 229 8.81 6.80 -3.32
C SER A 229 8.53 5.81 -2.18
N LEU A 230 8.68 4.51 -2.45
CA LEU A 230 8.62 3.46 -1.41
C LEU A 230 9.89 3.44 -0.52
N SER A 231 11.00 4.02 -0.99
CA SER A 231 12.26 4.12 -0.23
C SER A 231 13.12 5.23 -0.82
N SER A 232 12.92 6.45 -0.35
CA SER A 232 13.62 7.64 -0.88
C SER A 232 15.14 7.55 -0.70
N SER A 233 15.60 6.94 0.39
CA SER A 233 17.03 6.72 0.65
C SER A 233 17.73 5.80 -0.37
N ASP A 234 16.96 4.99 -1.11
CA ASP A 234 17.50 4.06 -2.10
C ASP A 234 17.58 4.66 -3.51
N TYR A 235 17.12 5.90 -3.71
CA TYR A 235 17.28 6.61 -4.98
C TYR A 235 18.75 6.96 -5.23
N SER A 236 19.29 6.52 -6.39
CA SER A 236 20.74 6.57 -6.65
C SER A 236 21.33 7.98 -6.71
N LYS A 237 20.53 8.98 -7.06
CA LYS A 237 20.92 10.39 -7.20
C LYS A 237 20.35 11.27 -6.09
N LEU A 238 19.98 10.69 -4.95
CA LEU A 238 19.41 11.45 -3.84
C LEU A 238 20.31 12.61 -3.37
N PRO A 239 21.63 12.45 -3.14
CA PRO A 239 22.47 13.56 -2.71
C PRO A 239 22.46 14.75 -3.68
N GLU A 240 22.59 14.48 -4.98
CA GLU A 240 22.56 15.50 -6.03
C GLU A 240 21.22 16.25 -6.10
N LEU A 241 20.10 15.50 -5.94
CA LEU A 241 18.76 16.09 -5.93
C LEU A 241 18.56 16.97 -4.70
N ILE A 242 19.00 16.51 -3.53
CA ILE A 242 18.86 17.26 -2.27
C ILE A 242 19.70 18.55 -2.30
N ASP A 243 20.94 18.51 -2.77
CA ASP A 243 21.79 19.72 -2.87
C ASP A 243 21.10 20.78 -3.75
N PHE A 244 20.54 20.38 -4.89
CA PHE A 244 19.75 21.25 -5.74
C PHE A 244 18.47 21.79 -5.06
N LEU A 245 17.71 20.93 -4.39
CA LEU A 245 16.47 21.36 -3.72
C LEU A 245 16.74 22.34 -2.57
N ILE A 246 17.85 22.17 -1.85
CA ILE A 246 18.25 23.09 -0.78
C ILE A 246 18.53 24.49 -1.36
N GLU A 247 19.30 24.58 -2.46
CA GLU A 247 19.57 25.83 -3.14
C GLU A 247 18.28 26.51 -3.61
N GLU A 248 17.47 25.80 -4.39
CA GLU A 248 16.22 26.32 -4.97
C GLU A 248 15.17 26.70 -3.91
N CYS A 249 15.00 25.87 -2.87
CA CYS A 249 14.00 26.10 -1.82
C CYS A 249 14.42 27.18 -0.82
N SER A 250 15.73 27.35 -0.55
CA SER A 250 16.21 28.40 0.34
C SER A 250 15.92 29.80 -0.21
N GLU A 251 16.07 29.99 -1.52
CA GLU A 251 15.75 31.26 -2.17
C GLU A 251 14.24 31.61 -2.11
N ARG A 252 13.38 30.59 -2.05
CA ARG A 252 11.92 30.71 -2.08
C ARG A 252 11.24 30.56 -0.70
N ASN A 253 12.01 30.29 0.37
CA ASN A 253 11.48 29.92 1.69
C ASN A 253 10.53 28.71 1.68
N VAL A 254 10.82 27.70 0.84
CA VAL A 254 10.06 26.46 0.70
C VAL A 254 10.65 25.38 1.60
N ASN A 255 9.79 24.66 2.34
CA ASN A 255 10.19 23.55 3.20
C ASN A 255 10.44 22.29 2.36
N ILE A 256 11.46 21.49 2.73
CA ILE A 256 11.72 20.19 2.10
C ILE A 256 11.29 19.08 3.05
N SER A 257 10.39 18.21 2.59
CA SER A 257 9.92 17.03 3.31
C SER A 257 10.48 15.76 2.68
N LEU A 258 11.14 14.93 3.47
CA LEU A 258 11.77 13.67 3.04
C LEU A 258 11.09 12.49 3.72
N PRO A 259 9.94 12.04 3.24
CA PRO A 259 9.28 10.84 3.78
C PRO A 259 10.04 9.58 3.35
N SER A 260 9.77 8.46 4.04
CA SER A 260 10.30 7.14 3.70
C SER A 260 11.83 7.03 3.74
N LEU A 261 12.48 7.80 4.62
CA LEU A 261 13.91 7.64 4.89
C LEU A 261 14.15 6.38 5.73
N ARG A 262 15.12 5.60 5.32
CA ARG A 262 15.60 4.45 6.11
C ARG A 262 16.66 4.90 7.10
N ILE A 263 16.67 4.28 8.27
CA ILE A 263 17.61 4.63 9.35
C ILE A 263 19.08 4.27 9.03
N ASP A 264 19.30 3.21 8.24
CA ASP A 264 20.63 2.78 7.79
C ASP A 264 21.27 3.73 6.76
N ALA A 265 20.43 4.43 5.98
CA ALA A 265 20.86 5.44 5.01
C ALA A 265 20.76 6.86 5.57
N PHE A 266 20.52 7.01 6.89
CA PHE A 266 20.41 8.30 7.53
C PHE A 266 21.78 9.00 7.56
N SER A 267 21.96 9.92 6.61
CA SER A 267 23.15 10.77 6.55
C SER A 267 22.89 12.08 7.29
N LEU A 268 23.72 12.34 8.32
CA LEU A 268 23.70 13.63 9.01
C LEU A 268 23.95 14.80 8.04
N ASP A 269 24.76 14.57 7.00
CA ASP A 269 25.09 15.61 6.02
C ASP A 269 23.87 16.04 5.21
N VAL A 270 23.01 15.08 4.81
CA VAL A 270 21.74 15.37 4.12
C VAL A 270 20.77 16.05 5.07
N MET A 271 20.64 15.53 6.28
CA MET A 271 19.68 16.06 7.24
C MET A 271 20.10 17.38 7.88
N SER A 272 21.38 17.61 8.13
CA SER A 272 21.86 18.90 8.64
C SER A 272 21.61 20.03 7.65
N LYS A 273 21.74 19.77 6.37
CA LYS A 273 21.46 20.71 5.29
C LYS A 273 19.96 21.09 5.18
N VAL A 274 19.06 20.14 5.50
CA VAL A 274 17.59 20.36 5.44
C VAL A 274 17.03 20.94 6.76
N GLN A 275 17.83 20.97 7.83
CA GLN A 275 17.37 21.24 9.20
C GLN A 275 17.05 22.69 9.56
N ASP A 276 17.48 23.65 8.79
CA ASP A 276 17.29 25.07 9.17
C ASP A 276 15.83 25.53 9.09
N ILE A 277 14.92 24.69 8.58
CA ILE A 277 13.57 25.13 8.24
C ILE A 277 12.51 24.67 9.24
N LYS A 278 12.46 23.44 9.72
CA LYS A 278 11.57 22.99 10.82
C LYS A 278 11.83 21.55 11.27
N LYS A 279 12.20 21.33 12.53
CA LYS A 279 12.40 19.97 13.08
C LYS A 279 11.08 19.30 13.36
N SER A 280 10.63 18.41 12.47
CA SER A 280 9.53 17.47 12.72
C SER A 280 10.03 16.22 13.46
N SER A 281 9.11 15.36 13.96
CA SER A 281 9.51 14.07 14.52
C SER A 281 10.09 13.16 13.44
N LEU A 282 11.20 12.46 13.73
CA LEU A 282 11.72 11.42 12.85
C LEU A 282 10.95 10.12 13.06
N THR A 283 10.67 9.44 11.95
CA THR A 283 9.98 8.16 11.96
C THR A 283 10.87 7.10 11.33
N PHE A 284 11.08 6.01 12.06
CA PHE A 284 11.81 4.85 11.60
C PHE A 284 10.95 3.61 11.73
N ALA A 285 11.16 2.64 10.86
CA ALA A 285 10.41 1.41 10.80
C ALA A 285 11.33 0.19 10.94
N PRO A 286 11.76 -0.18 12.16
CA PRO A 286 12.45 -1.44 12.40
C PRO A 286 11.60 -2.67 12.07
N GLU A 287 10.30 -2.57 12.21
CA GLU A 287 9.23 -3.56 12.01
C GLU A 287 9.25 -4.72 13.01
N ALA A 288 10.41 -5.08 13.57
CA ALA A 288 10.54 -6.12 14.58
C ALA A 288 11.58 -5.77 15.65
N GLY A 289 11.35 -6.24 16.88
CA GLY A 289 12.18 -5.93 18.05
C GLY A 289 13.53 -6.60 18.03
N THR A 290 13.62 -7.85 17.55
CA THR A 290 14.85 -8.65 17.55
C THR A 290 15.50 -8.73 16.18
N GLN A 291 16.82 -9.02 16.15
CA GLN A 291 17.54 -9.26 14.90
C GLN A 291 17.00 -10.50 14.18
N ARG A 292 16.67 -11.55 14.95
CA ARG A 292 16.05 -12.77 14.42
C ARG A 292 14.81 -12.44 13.58
N MET A 293 13.86 -11.73 14.17
CA MET A 293 12.63 -11.36 13.47
C MET A 293 12.88 -10.40 12.30
N ARG A 294 13.84 -9.48 12.40
CA ARG A 294 14.23 -8.65 11.26
C ARG A 294 14.80 -9.48 10.10
N ASN A 295 15.48 -10.58 10.39
CA ASN A 295 15.94 -11.54 9.37
C ASN A 295 14.76 -12.31 8.77
N VAL A 296 13.83 -12.82 9.58
CA VAL A 296 12.60 -13.50 9.12
C VAL A 296 11.84 -12.64 8.13
N ILE A 297 11.61 -11.38 8.45
CA ILE A 297 10.89 -10.45 7.57
C ILE A 297 11.75 -9.83 6.46
N ASN A 298 13.04 -10.17 6.39
CA ASN A 298 14.03 -9.62 5.46
C ASN A 298 14.08 -8.09 5.46
N LYS A 299 14.06 -7.47 6.65
CA LYS A 299 14.08 -6.00 6.76
C LYS A 299 15.44 -5.40 6.39
N GLY A 300 16.53 -6.16 6.52
CA GLY A 300 17.88 -5.74 6.17
C GLY A 300 18.38 -4.55 7.00
N LEU A 301 18.02 -4.52 8.29
CA LEU A 301 18.48 -3.56 9.29
C LEU A 301 19.11 -4.30 10.47
N THR A 302 20.28 -3.86 10.90
CA THR A 302 20.88 -4.33 12.14
C THR A 302 20.44 -3.50 13.34
N GLN A 303 20.62 -4.01 14.53
CA GLN A 303 20.40 -3.23 15.76
C GLN A 303 21.35 -2.04 15.82
N GLU A 304 22.59 -2.21 15.36
CA GLU A 304 23.59 -1.16 15.31
C GLU A 304 23.16 -0.01 14.38
N ASP A 305 22.62 -0.31 13.19
CA ASP A 305 22.09 0.70 12.27
C ASP A 305 21.01 1.55 12.95
N ILE A 306 20.09 0.89 13.69
CA ILE A 306 19.01 1.58 14.40
C ILE A 306 19.54 2.49 15.51
N LEU A 307 20.47 2.00 16.30
CA LEU A 307 21.04 2.76 17.41
C LEU A 307 21.92 3.91 16.91
N ASN A 308 22.76 3.68 15.90
CA ASN A 308 23.62 4.69 15.30
C ASN A 308 22.81 5.79 14.59
N GLY A 309 21.79 5.40 13.82
CA GLY A 309 20.90 6.35 13.17
C GLY A 309 20.12 7.21 14.17
N SER A 310 19.61 6.59 15.25
CA SER A 310 18.94 7.32 16.34
C SER A 310 19.88 8.27 17.08
N PHE A 311 21.10 7.83 17.39
CA PHE A 311 22.11 8.66 18.04
C PHE A 311 22.48 9.87 17.20
N LYS A 312 22.74 9.67 15.91
CA LYS A 312 22.98 10.77 14.96
C LYS A 312 21.80 11.75 14.89
N ALA A 313 20.57 11.25 14.90
CA ALA A 313 19.39 12.11 14.95
C ALA A 313 19.38 12.99 16.21
N PHE A 314 19.65 12.40 17.37
CA PHE A 314 19.71 13.14 18.64
C PHE A 314 20.85 14.16 18.68
N GLN A 315 22.04 13.82 18.14
CA GLN A 315 23.14 14.79 17.96
C GLN A 315 22.74 15.94 17.03
N GLY A 316 21.94 15.67 16.00
CA GLY A 316 21.37 16.67 15.10
C GLY A 316 20.28 17.52 15.74
N GLY A 317 19.95 17.32 17.03
CA GLY A 317 19.00 18.14 17.78
C GLY A 317 17.55 17.66 17.78
N TRP A 318 17.26 16.47 17.26
CA TRP A 318 15.95 15.85 17.49
C TRP A 318 15.84 15.34 18.92
N SER A 319 14.65 15.41 19.49
CA SER A 319 14.33 14.85 20.82
C SER A 319 13.20 13.84 20.76
N ARG A 320 12.55 13.71 19.57
CA ARG A 320 11.42 12.82 19.36
C ARG A 320 11.69 11.89 18.18
N VAL A 321 11.62 10.57 18.47
CA VAL A 321 11.75 9.50 17.46
C VAL A 321 10.52 8.60 17.56
N LYS A 322 9.90 8.30 16.41
CA LYS A 322 8.80 7.33 16.29
C LYS A 322 9.33 6.04 15.68
N LEU A 323 9.03 4.91 16.32
CA LEU A 323 9.42 3.58 15.88
C LEU A 323 8.17 2.77 15.55
N TYR A 324 8.11 2.25 14.32
CA TYR A 324 7.03 1.36 13.88
C TYR A 324 7.46 -0.11 13.98
N PHE A 325 6.52 -0.95 14.45
CA PHE A 325 6.67 -2.39 14.55
C PHE A 325 5.39 -3.10 14.14
N MET A 326 5.50 -4.40 13.84
CA MET A 326 4.36 -5.29 13.63
C MET A 326 4.34 -6.38 14.70
N LEU A 327 3.13 -6.83 15.06
CA LEU A 327 2.86 -7.97 15.96
C LEU A 327 2.06 -9.03 15.20
N GLY A 328 2.29 -10.30 15.54
CA GLY A 328 1.64 -11.43 14.86
C GLY A 328 2.37 -11.90 13.60
N LEU A 329 3.64 -11.55 13.45
CA LEU A 329 4.48 -12.02 12.35
C LEU A 329 4.69 -13.55 12.41
N PRO A 330 4.86 -14.22 11.25
CA PRO A 330 5.21 -15.65 11.25
C PRO A 330 6.44 -15.94 12.11
N THR A 331 6.38 -16.98 12.92
CA THR A 331 7.42 -17.43 13.89
C THR A 331 7.69 -16.49 15.06
N GLU A 332 6.91 -15.42 15.26
CA GLU A 332 7.09 -14.47 16.36
C GLU A 332 6.91 -15.15 17.73
N THR A 333 7.86 -14.93 18.64
CA THR A 333 7.86 -15.44 20.00
C THR A 333 7.66 -14.31 21.02
N GLU A 334 7.42 -14.67 22.29
CA GLU A 334 7.32 -13.68 23.37
C GLU A 334 8.61 -12.85 23.52
N GLU A 335 9.78 -13.46 23.31
CA GLU A 335 11.07 -12.77 23.34
C GLU A 335 11.18 -11.70 22.23
N ASP A 336 10.60 -11.97 21.05
CA ASP A 336 10.59 -10.98 19.96
C ASP A 336 9.70 -9.79 20.30
N MET A 337 8.56 -10.02 20.94
CA MET A 337 7.66 -8.96 21.41
C MET A 337 8.32 -8.12 22.51
N LYS A 338 8.96 -8.74 23.49
CA LYS A 338 9.75 -8.06 24.53
C LYS A 338 10.92 -7.29 23.93
N GLY A 339 11.53 -7.81 22.86
CA GLY A 339 12.59 -7.15 22.09
C GLY A 339 12.19 -5.78 21.57
N ILE A 340 10.91 -5.52 21.31
CA ILE A 340 10.40 -4.19 20.93
C ILE A 340 10.65 -3.16 22.06
N ALA A 341 10.32 -3.55 23.29
CA ALA A 341 10.53 -2.70 24.47
C ALA A 341 12.01 -2.46 24.75
N HIS A 342 12.82 -3.52 24.63
CA HIS A 342 14.27 -3.45 24.81
C HIS A 342 14.93 -2.55 23.77
N LEU A 343 14.54 -2.66 22.48
CA LEU A 343 15.08 -1.78 21.44
C LEU A 343 14.70 -0.32 21.67
N ALA A 344 13.47 -0.04 22.11
CA ALA A 344 13.03 1.31 22.44
C ALA A 344 13.82 1.89 23.64
N GLU A 345 14.12 1.07 24.64
CA GLU A 345 14.98 1.43 25.78
C GLU A 345 16.40 1.76 25.32
N GLU A 346 17.02 0.94 24.47
CA GLU A 346 18.35 1.20 23.93
C GLU A 346 18.39 2.50 23.11
N VAL A 347 17.35 2.79 22.33
CA VAL A 347 17.22 4.08 21.62
C VAL A 347 17.09 5.24 22.62
N ALA A 348 16.33 5.09 23.71
CA ALA A 348 16.24 6.10 24.76
C ALA A 348 17.58 6.33 25.45
N LYS A 349 18.35 5.29 25.72
CA LYS A 349 19.71 5.39 26.27
C LYS A 349 20.60 6.22 25.36
N LYS A 350 20.55 6.04 24.04
CA LYS A 350 21.32 6.84 23.08
C LYS A 350 21.06 8.35 23.21
N TYR A 351 19.84 8.78 23.50
CA TYR A 351 19.56 10.17 23.82
C TYR A 351 20.27 10.63 25.11
N TYR A 352 20.29 9.80 26.14
CA TYR A 352 20.90 10.14 27.42
C TYR A 352 22.43 10.03 27.42
N GLU A 353 23.06 9.42 26.42
CA GLU A 353 24.52 9.47 26.18
C GLU A 353 24.99 10.88 25.76
N ILE A 354 24.12 11.73 25.20
CA ILE A 354 24.44 13.10 24.84
C ILE A 354 24.62 13.94 26.11
N PRO A 355 25.65 14.77 26.21
CA PRO A 355 25.84 15.71 27.32
C PRO A 355 24.60 16.57 27.57
N LYS A 356 24.24 16.80 28.84
CA LYS A 356 22.99 17.46 29.22
C LYS A 356 22.82 18.84 28.62
N ASP A 357 23.89 19.57 28.47
CA ASP A 357 23.99 20.93 27.89
C ASP A 357 23.82 20.94 26.36
N GLN A 358 23.99 19.79 25.71
CA GLN A 358 23.83 19.62 24.26
C GLN A 358 22.48 18.95 23.88
N ARG A 359 21.65 18.59 24.88
CA ARG A 359 20.35 17.98 24.62
C ARG A 359 19.32 19.03 24.24
N HIS A 360 18.56 18.75 23.19
CA HIS A 360 17.45 19.58 22.76
C HIS A 360 16.11 18.97 23.21
N GLY A 361 15.36 19.71 24.03
CA GLY A 361 14.02 19.31 24.50
C GLY A 361 14.03 18.09 25.44
N ARG A 362 12.90 17.37 25.49
CA ARG A 362 12.71 16.17 26.32
C ARG A 362 12.70 14.94 25.43
N CYS A 363 13.44 13.89 25.83
CA CYS A 363 13.43 12.61 25.15
C CYS A 363 11.99 12.06 25.03
N GLN A 364 11.59 11.73 23.81
CA GLN A 364 10.31 11.06 23.55
C GLN A 364 10.48 10.01 22.46
N ILE A 365 10.40 8.75 22.86
CA ILE A 365 10.35 7.60 21.95
C ILE A 365 8.89 7.16 21.83
N VAL A 366 8.33 7.20 20.62
CA VAL A 366 6.97 6.74 20.36
C VAL A 366 7.03 5.39 19.67
N VAL A 367 6.71 4.33 20.39
CA VAL A 367 6.55 2.97 19.84
C VAL A 367 5.12 2.85 19.34
N SER A 368 4.96 2.48 18.07
CA SER A 368 3.66 2.24 17.45
C SER A 368 3.67 0.86 16.81
N THR A 369 2.77 -0.02 17.23
CA THR A 369 2.62 -1.34 16.64
C THR A 369 1.35 -1.42 15.80
N SER A 370 1.46 -2.00 14.61
CA SER A 370 0.36 -2.52 13.80
C SER A 370 0.29 -4.05 13.96
N PHE A 371 -0.83 -4.63 13.58
CA PHE A 371 -0.96 -6.08 13.53
C PHE A 371 -0.73 -6.57 12.10
N PHE A 372 -0.10 -7.73 11.98
CA PHE A 372 0.29 -8.30 10.70
C PHE A 372 -0.92 -8.77 9.89
N VAL A 373 -0.98 -8.36 8.63
CA VAL A 373 -1.93 -8.85 7.62
C VAL A 373 -1.14 -9.45 6.45
N PRO A 374 -1.31 -10.74 6.16
CA PRO A 374 -0.63 -11.40 5.03
C PRO A 374 -1.30 -10.97 3.71
N LYS A 375 -0.70 -10.01 3.02
CA LYS A 375 -1.22 -9.47 1.76
C LYS A 375 -0.92 -10.37 0.55
N PRO A 376 -1.77 -10.35 -0.50
CA PRO A 376 -1.51 -11.01 -1.78
C PRO A 376 -0.14 -10.66 -2.39
N PHE A 377 0.45 -11.57 -3.15
CA PHE A 377 1.75 -11.42 -3.80
C PHE A 377 2.93 -11.16 -2.86
N THR A 378 2.80 -11.46 -1.57
CA THR A 378 3.93 -11.44 -0.63
C THR A 378 4.41 -12.85 -0.31
N PRO A 379 5.68 -13.05 0.07
CA PRO A 379 6.13 -14.33 0.62
C PRO A 379 5.27 -14.83 1.78
N PHE A 380 4.64 -13.93 2.53
CA PHE A 380 3.79 -14.28 3.67
C PHE A 380 2.30 -14.46 3.34
N GLN A 381 1.91 -14.45 2.06
CA GLN A 381 0.51 -14.63 1.66
C GLN A 381 -0.15 -15.94 2.13
N TRP A 382 0.66 -16.96 2.47
CA TRP A 382 0.18 -18.25 2.99
C TRP A 382 0.08 -18.29 4.53
N ALA A 383 0.62 -17.27 5.22
CA ALA A 383 0.61 -17.23 6.68
C ALA A 383 -0.82 -17.07 7.24
N PRO A 384 -1.11 -17.68 8.40
CA PRO A 384 -2.30 -17.33 9.17
C PRO A 384 -2.13 -15.95 9.81
N MET A 385 -3.25 -15.35 10.19
CA MET A 385 -3.32 -14.23 11.11
C MET A 385 -3.54 -14.72 12.55
N CYS A 386 -3.47 -13.84 13.53
CA CYS A 386 -3.90 -14.10 14.88
C CYS A 386 -5.40 -13.78 15.06
N LYS A 387 -6.03 -14.39 16.06
CA LYS A 387 -7.33 -13.94 16.56
C LYS A 387 -7.21 -12.55 17.19
N LYS A 388 -8.33 -11.84 17.26
CA LYS A 388 -8.40 -10.51 17.92
C LYS A 388 -7.80 -10.53 19.32
N GLU A 389 -8.18 -11.51 20.13
CA GLU A 389 -7.73 -11.66 21.52
C GLU A 389 -6.22 -11.87 21.60
N GLU A 390 -5.65 -12.66 20.70
CA GLU A 390 -4.21 -12.92 20.63
C GLU A 390 -3.44 -11.65 20.24
N TYR A 391 -3.95 -10.85 19.31
CA TYR A 391 -3.34 -9.55 18.98
C TYR A 391 -3.31 -8.61 20.19
N LEU A 392 -4.42 -8.53 20.93
CA LEU A 392 -4.50 -7.70 22.12
C LEU A 392 -3.58 -8.20 23.25
N GLU A 393 -3.42 -9.52 23.37
CA GLU A 393 -2.48 -10.11 24.34
C GLU A 393 -1.03 -9.78 23.99
N ARG A 394 -0.64 -9.91 22.71
CA ARG A 394 0.69 -9.50 22.22
C ARG A 394 0.97 -8.03 22.52
N ALA A 395 0.00 -7.14 22.28
CA ALA A 395 0.13 -5.73 22.62
C ALA A 395 0.29 -5.49 24.14
N LYS A 396 -0.39 -6.28 24.99
CA LYS A 396 -0.24 -6.22 26.45
C LYS A 396 1.16 -6.66 26.91
N ILE A 397 1.74 -7.70 26.28
CA ILE A 397 3.12 -8.13 26.56
C ILE A 397 4.09 -6.98 26.30
N VAL A 398 4.05 -6.36 25.12
CA VAL A 398 4.89 -5.20 24.79
C VAL A 398 4.69 -4.06 25.79
N LYS A 399 3.44 -3.73 26.12
CA LYS A 399 3.11 -2.66 27.08
C LYS A 399 3.65 -2.92 28.47
N SER A 400 3.56 -4.17 28.94
CA SER A 400 4.07 -4.58 30.26
C SER A 400 5.59 -4.51 30.31
N GLU A 401 6.27 -4.97 29.25
CA GLU A 401 7.72 -4.93 29.15
C GLU A 401 8.26 -3.49 29.06
N ILE A 402 7.57 -2.58 28.33
CA ILE A 402 7.93 -1.14 28.31
C ILE A 402 7.86 -0.54 29.73
N ARG A 403 6.84 -0.92 30.52
CA ARG A 403 6.70 -0.43 31.91
C ARG A 403 7.81 -0.92 32.83
N ALA A 404 8.47 -2.01 32.52
CA ALA A 404 9.60 -2.55 33.26
C ALA A 404 10.92 -1.85 32.93
N GLN A 405 10.99 -1.08 31.83
CA GLN A 405 12.22 -0.41 31.41
C GLN A 405 12.58 0.80 32.26
N LEU A 406 13.90 1.08 32.37
CA LEU A 406 14.43 2.21 33.17
C LEU A 406 13.89 3.55 32.67
N ASN A 407 13.90 3.76 31.36
CA ASN A 407 13.47 5.01 30.72
C ASN A 407 11.99 5.01 30.29
N GLN A 408 11.14 4.20 30.94
CA GLN A 408 9.71 4.05 30.58
C GLN A 408 8.96 5.39 30.44
N LYS A 409 9.32 6.42 31.24
CA LYS A 409 8.72 7.75 31.17
C LYS A 409 9.01 8.50 29.87
N SER A 410 10.04 8.08 29.13
CA SER A 410 10.40 8.61 27.82
C SER A 410 9.78 7.81 26.67
N ILE A 411 9.17 6.65 26.94
CA ILE A 411 8.61 5.75 25.94
C ILE A 411 7.10 5.81 26.00
N LYS A 412 6.47 6.21 24.88
CA LYS A 412 5.02 6.18 24.69
C LYS A 412 4.68 5.01 23.77
N TYR A 413 3.68 4.21 24.14
CA TYR A 413 3.22 3.07 23.35
C TYR A 413 1.80 3.26 22.82
N ASN A 414 1.60 3.01 21.52
CA ASN A 414 0.30 2.95 20.86
C ASN A 414 0.24 1.70 20.00
N TYR A 415 -0.97 1.17 19.76
CA TYR A 415 -1.21 0.07 18.83
C TYR A 415 -2.52 0.30 18.07
N HIS A 416 -2.64 -0.35 16.91
CA HIS A 416 -3.81 -0.27 16.04
C HIS A 416 -4.97 -1.13 16.58
N GLU A 417 -6.16 -0.90 16.08
CA GLU A 417 -7.34 -1.67 16.46
C GLU A 417 -7.32 -3.07 15.85
N ALA A 418 -7.55 -4.09 16.67
CA ALA A 418 -7.49 -5.48 16.23
C ALA A 418 -8.68 -5.86 15.31
N ASP A 419 -9.87 -5.30 15.57
CA ASP A 419 -11.06 -5.55 14.75
C ASP A 419 -10.88 -5.04 13.31
N VAL A 420 -10.29 -3.84 13.16
CA VAL A 420 -9.94 -3.28 11.85
C VAL A 420 -8.98 -4.21 11.11
N THR A 421 -7.96 -4.72 11.82
CA THR A 421 -6.97 -5.63 11.23
C THR A 421 -7.59 -6.95 10.78
N VAL A 422 -8.48 -7.53 11.57
CA VAL A 422 -9.18 -8.79 11.21
C VAL A 422 -10.01 -8.58 9.94
N LEU A 423 -10.81 -7.52 9.89
CA LEU A 423 -11.62 -7.22 8.70
C LEU A 423 -10.75 -6.90 7.48
N GLU A 424 -9.69 -6.13 7.64
CA GLU A 424 -8.71 -5.87 6.57
C GLU A 424 -8.15 -7.18 6.00
N GLY A 425 -7.82 -8.13 6.88
CA GLY A 425 -7.32 -9.45 6.48
C GLY A 425 -8.35 -10.26 5.69
N ILE A 426 -9.63 -10.22 6.09
CA ILE A 426 -10.72 -10.88 5.37
C ILE A 426 -10.87 -10.29 3.97
N LEU A 427 -10.95 -8.96 3.87
CA LEU A 427 -11.15 -8.27 2.59
C LEU A 427 -9.93 -8.41 1.65
N ALA A 428 -8.72 -8.33 2.20
CA ALA A 428 -7.50 -8.47 1.40
C ALA A 428 -7.28 -9.88 0.84
N ARG A 429 -7.81 -10.92 1.51
CA ARG A 429 -7.57 -12.34 1.21
C ARG A 429 -8.82 -13.07 0.74
N GLY A 430 -9.94 -12.36 0.68
CA GLY A 430 -11.25 -12.88 0.29
C GLY A 430 -11.29 -13.35 -1.15
N ASP A 431 -12.25 -14.21 -1.41
CA ASP A 431 -12.68 -14.62 -2.74
C ASP A 431 -13.99 -13.90 -3.13
N ARG A 432 -14.59 -14.31 -4.26
CA ARG A 432 -15.81 -13.69 -4.78
C ARG A 432 -17.01 -13.78 -3.82
N LYS A 433 -17.07 -14.79 -2.93
CA LYS A 433 -18.14 -14.92 -1.92
C LYS A 433 -18.18 -13.75 -0.93
N VAL A 434 -17.05 -13.07 -0.72
CA VAL A 434 -16.98 -11.90 0.17
C VAL A 434 -17.77 -10.71 -0.39
N ALA A 435 -18.06 -10.67 -1.70
CA ALA A 435 -18.89 -9.62 -2.30
C ALA A 435 -20.29 -9.56 -1.70
N ASP A 436 -20.92 -10.72 -1.46
CA ASP A 436 -22.25 -10.79 -0.84
C ASP A 436 -22.22 -10.26 0.60
N VAL A 437 -21.15 -10.58 1.36
CA VAL A 437 -20.97 -10.07 2.73
C VAL A 437 -20.78 -8.55 2.73
N LEU A 438 -19.97 -8.05 1.81
CA LEU A 438 -19.72 -6.61 1.64
C LEU A 438 -21.03 -5.86 1.36
N GLU A 439 -21.85 -6.36 0.43
CA GLU A 439 -23.13 -5.73 0.10
C GLU A 439 -24.10 -5.78 1.28
N LEU A 440 -24.20 -6.91 1.97
CA LEU A 440 -25.07 -7.05 3.12
C LEU A 440 -24.64 -6.15 4.28
N ALA A 441 -23.33 -6.09 4.60
CA ALA A 441 -22.79 -5.19 5.61
C ALA A 441 -23.10 -3.72 5.27
N TYR A 442 -22.90 -3.31 4.01
CA TYR A 442 -23.27 -1.98 3.54
C TYR A 442 -24.78 -1.70 3.73
N ARG A 443 -25.65 -2.62 3.36
CA ARG A 443 -27.11 -2.49 3.55
C ARG A 443 -27.52 -2.40 5.02
N LYS A 444 -26.77 -3.03 5.93
CA LYS A 444 -26.92 -2.93 7.39
C LYS A 444 -26.39 -1.59 7.94
N GLY A 445 -25.63 -0.83 7.17
CA GLY A 445 -25.13 0.49 7.53
C GLY A 445 -23.62 0.57 7.82
N ALA A 446 -22.85 -0.46 7.50
CA ALA A 446 -21.39 -0.39 7.53
C ALA A 446 -20.90 0.60 6.47
N LEU A 447 -20.15 1.62 6.90
CA LEU A 447 -19.71 2.70 6.04
C LEU A 447 -18.56 3.46 6.69
N PHE A 448 -17.63 3.97 5.87
CA PHE A 448 -16.43 4.67 6.35
C PHE A 448 -15.57 3.84 7.31
N ASP A 449 -15.44 2.54 7.02
CA ASP A 449 -14.77 1.58 7.90
C ASP A 449 -13.28 1.91 8.15
N ALA A 450 -12.65 2.76 7.31
CA ALA A 450 -11.30 3.26 7.52
C ALA A 450 -11.18 4.29 8.67
N TRP A 451 -12.31 4.78 9.23
CA TRP A 451 -12.34 5.74 10.34
C TRP A 451 -12.93 5.10 11.58
N SER A 452 -12.15 5.02 12.65
CA SER A 452 -12.52 4.34 13.90
C SER A 452 -13.86 4.78 14.48
N GLU A 453 -14.23 6.06 14.32
CA GLU A 453 -15.49 6.61 14.80
C GLU A 453 -16.72 6.12 14.05
N TYR A 454 -16.56 5.60 12.84
CA TYR A 454 -17.65 5.07 12.01
C TYR A 454 -17.62 3.56 11.88
N PHE A 455 -16.48 2.95 12.20
CA PHE A 455 -16.28 1.51 12.03
C PHE A 455 -17.22 0.68 12.90
N ARG A 456 -17.98 -0.22 12.28
CA ARG A 456 -18.98 -1.08 12.88
C ARG A 456 -18.68 -2.55 12.61
N TYR A 457 -17.75 -3.09 13.38
CA TYR A 457 -17.35 -4.51 13.28
C TYR A 457 -18.51 -5.47 13.50
N ASP A 458 -19.45 -5.12 14.38
CA ASP A 458 -20.66 -5.87 14.67
C ASP A 458 -21.51 -6.13 13.42
N LEU A 459 -21.73 -5.12 12.58
CA LEU A 459 -22.52 -5.25 11.35
C LEU A 459 -21.88 -6.19 10.33
N TRP A 460 -20.56 -6.23 10.28
CA TRP A 460 -19.82 -7.16 9.43
C TRP A 460 -19.98 -8.60 9.92
N MET A 461 -19.85 -8.84 11.24
CA MET A 461 -20.01 -10.18 11.81
C MET A 461 -21.44 -10.70 11.66
N GLU A 462 -22.46 -9.84 11.84
CA GLU A 462 -23.85 -10.18 11.53
C GLU A 462 -24.04 -10.57 10.05
N ALA A 463 -23.39 -9.87 9.11
CA ALA A 463 -23.48 -10.20 7.69
C ALA A 463 -22.84 -11.56 7.37
N PHE A 464 -21.69 -11.88 7.97
CA PHE A 464 -21.05 -13.18 7.86
C PHE A 464 -21.94 -14.31 8.40
N GLU A 465 -22.53 -14.11 9.57
CA GLU A 465 -23.43 -15.08 10.21
C GLU A 465 -24.69 -15.33 9.35
N GLU A 466 -25.34 -14.27 8.88
CA GLU A 466 -26.55 -14.36 8.06
C GLU A 466 -26.32 -15.10 6.75
N LEU A 467 -25.15 -14.93 6.14
CA LEU A 467 -24.77 -15.62 4.89
C LEU A 467 -24.11 -16.98 5.13
N ASN A 468 -23.96 -17.40 6.38
CA ASN A 468 -23.28 -18.65 6.76
C ASN A 468 -21.87 -18.78 6.15
N ILE A 469 -21.11 -17.68 6.15
CA ILE A 469 -19.72 -17.61 5.69
C ILE A 469 -18.81 -17.46 6.92
N ASP A 470 -17.83 -18.35 7.07
CA ASP A 470 -16.89 -18.30 8.18
C ASP A 470 -15.77 -17.27 7.92
N PRO A 471 -15.69 -16.14 8.68
CA PRO A 471 -14.62 -15.17 8.52
C PRO A 471 -13.23 -15.71 8.90
N GLU A 472 -13.16 -16.71 9.81
CA GLU A 472 -11.91 -17.33 10.24
C GLU A 472 -11.27 -18.15 9.10
N PHE A 473 -12.06 -18.63 8.13
CA PHE A 473 -11.56 -19.30 6.92
C PHE A 473 -10.54 -18.43 6.15
N TYR A 474 -10.78 -17.14 6.07
CA TYR A 474 -9.91 -16.22 5.34
C TYR A 474 -8.67 -15.80 6.14
N THR A 475 -8.74 -15.79 7.47
CA THR A 475 -7.73 -15.18 8.34
C THR A 475 -6.86 -16.20 9.08
N LEU A 476 -7.44 -17.19 9.74
CA LEU A 476 -6.72 -18.05 10.70
C LEU A 476 -6.06 -19.27 10.07
N ARG A 477 -6.47 -19.64 8.87
CA ARG A 477 -5.96 -20.82 8.19
C ARG A 477 -4.58 -20.55 7.57
N GLN A 478 -3.59 -21.38 7.91
CA GLN A 478 -2.37 -21.44 7.12
C GLN A 478 -2.69 -22.13 5.79
N ARG A 479 -2.46 -21.44 4.68
CA ARG A 479 -2.73 -21.96 3.35
C ARG A 479 -1.58 -22.85 2.89
N PRO A 480 -1.83 -24.00 2.27
CA PRO A 480 -0.82 -24.78 1.55
C PRO A 480 -0.12 -23.96 0.45
N LEU A 481 1.16 -24.22 0.23
CA LEU A 481 1.93 -23.45 -0.76
C LEU A 481 1.46 -23.68 -2.22
N ASP A 482 0.81 -24.80 -2.47
CA ASP A 482 0.26 -25.22 -3.77
C ASP A 482 -1.22 -24.89 -3.93
N GLU A 483 -1.90 -24.38 -2.90
CA GLU A 483 -3.28 -23.94 -2.97
C GLU A 483 -3.47 -22.89 -4.08
N LEU A 484 -4.57 -23.04 -4.83
CA LEU A 484 -5.01 -22.01 -5.79
C LEU A 484 -5.58 -20.83 -5.02
N LEU A 485 -4.97 -19.67 -5.16
CA LEU A 485 -5.37 -18.45 -4.46
C LEU A 485 -6.23 -17.56 -5.37
N PRO A 486 -7.17 -16.78 -4.82
CA PRO A 486 -8.09 -15.93 -5.59
C PRO A 486 -7.41 -14.96 -6.56
N TRP A 487 -6.14 -14.65 -6.36
CA TRP A 487 -5.34 -13.72 -7.19
C TRP A 487 -4.32 -14.41 -8.11
N ASP A 488 -4.25 -15.75 -8.13
CA ASP A 488 -3.22 -16.48 -8.90
C ASP A 488 -3.34 -16.32 -10.43
N PHE A 489 -4.50 -15.88 -10.93
CA PHE A 489 -4.69 -15.55 -12.34
C PHE A 489 -4.03 -14.23 -12.76
N ILE A 490 -3.55 -13.41 -11.81
CA ILE A 490 -2.85 -12.17 -12.09
C ILE A 490 -1.34 -12.41 -12.10
N ASN A 491 -0.67 -12.05 -13.19
CA ASN A 491 0.77 -12.04 -13.27
C ASN A 491 1.33 -10.68 -12.83
N ALA A 492 1.61 -10.56 -11.55
CA ALA A 492 2.18 -9.34 -10.95
C ALA A 492 3.67 -9.10 -11.30
N GLY A 493 4.27 -9.92 -12.17
CA GLY A 493 5.69 -9.85 -12.50
C GLY A 493 6.62 -10.47 -11.45
N VAL A 494 6.06 -10.97 -10.35
CA VAL A 494 6.76 -11.76 -9.33
C VAL A 494 6.19 -13.17 -9.36
N THR A 495 7.05 -14.17 -9.51
CA THR A 495 6.61 -15.56 -9.68
C THR A 495 6.19 -16.20 -8.36
N LYS A 496 5.15 -17.04 -8.36
CA LYS A 496 4.74 -17.85 -7.19
C LYS A 496 5.91 -18.67 -6.64
N LYS A 497 6.75 -19.25 -7.54
CA LYS A 497 7.97 -20.01 -7.17
C LYS A 497 8.98 -19.16 -6.37
N PHE A 498 9.15 -17.90 -6.72
CA PHE A 498 10.00 -16.97 -5.93
C PHE A 498 9.40 -16.70 -4.55
N LEU A 499 8.10 -16.43 -4.47
CA LEU A 499 7.42 -16.19 -3.19
C LEU A 499 7.52 -17.42 -2.27
N GLN A 500 7.33 -18.63 -2.81
CA GLN A 500 7.51 -19.90 -2.08
C GLN A 500 8.95 -20.09 -1.58
N LYS A 501 9.94 -19.73 -2.40
CA LYS A 501 11.36 -19.76 -1.99
C LYS A 501 11.60 -18.80 -0.83
N GLU A 502 11.11 -17.55 -0.93
CA GLU A 502 11.29 -16.55 0.13
C GLU A 502 10.52 -16.92 1.41
N TRP A 503 9.37 -17.60 1.31
CA TRP A 503 8.70 -18.18 2.47
C TRP A 503 9.60 -19.19 3.20
N LYS A 504 10.20 -20.13 2.47
CA LYS A 504 11.13 -21.13 3.05
C LYS A 504 12.35 -20.46 3.68
N THR A 505 12.95 -19.50 2.98
CA THR A 505 14.09 -18.71 3.45
C THR A 505 13.75 -17.91 4.72
N ALA A 506 12.49 -17.45 4.87
CA ALA A 506 12.02 -16.82 6.09
C ALA A 506 11.99 -17.79 7.27
N MET A 507 11.49 -19.02 7.05
CA MET A 507 11.45 -20.05 8.10
C MET A 507 12.86 -20.50 8.54
N GLU A 508 13.86 -20.34 7.68
CA GLU A 508 15.29 -20.55 7.97
C GLU A 508 15.96 -19.31 8.59
N GLU A 509 15.23 -18.23 8.85
CA GLU A 509 15.72 -16.98 9.44
C GLU A 509 16.86 -16.31 8.65
N THR A 510 17.02 -16.66 7.38
CA THR A 510 18.09 -16.17 6.51
C THR A 510 17.64 -14.97 5.71
N VAL A 511 18.60 -14.12 5.30
CA VAL A 511 18.32 -12.88 4.57
C VAL A 511 18.59 -13.02 3.08
N THR A 512 17.79 -12.34 2.28
CA THR A 512 17.97 -12.19 0.84
C THR A 512 18.51 -10.79 0.54
N PRO A 513 19.63 -10.66 -0.21
CA PRO A 513 20.21 -9.36 -0.52
C PRO A 513 19.26 -8.50 -1.39
N ASN A 514 19.45 -7.18 -1.36
CA ASN A 514 18.68 -6.26 -2.19
C ASN A 514 19.08 -6.35 -3.68
N CYS A 515 18.24 -5.79 -4.57
CA CYS A 515 18.40 -5.91 -6.02
C CYS A 515 19.68 -5.28 -6.57
N ARG A 516 20.30 -4.30 -5.87
CA ARG A 516 21.58 -3.70 -6.29
C ARG A 516 22.79 -4.58 -5.95
N MET A 517 22.65 -5.43 -4.92
CA MET A 517 23.73 -6.33 -4.50
C MET A 517 23.73 -7.61 -5.30
N LYS A 518 22.55 -8.21 -5.52
CA LYS A 518 22.41 -9.49 -6.23
C LYS A 518 20.97 -9.69 -6.69
N CYS A 519 20.79 -10.18 -7.91
CA CYS A 519 19.49 -10.62 -8.40
C CYS A 519 18.99 -11.83 -7.61
N SER A 520 17.78 -11.73 -7.05
CA SER A 520 17.12 -12.80 -6.30
C SER A 520 16.29 -13.76 -7.17
N GLY A 521 16.16 -13.47 -8.49
CA GLY A 521 15.39 -14.28 -9.42
C GLY A 521 13.86 -14.15 -9.22
N CYS A 522 13.36 -12.96 -8.87
CA CYS A 522 11.94 -12.75 -8.56
C CYS A 522 10.99 -12.87 -9.77
N GLY A 523 11.49 -12.73 -11.01
CA GLY A 523 10.69 -12.73 -12.24
C GLY A 523 10.57 -11.37 -12.92
N ALA A 524 10.78 -10.25 -12.20
CA ALA A 524 10.62 -8.90 -12.75
C ALA A 524 11.64 -8.54 -13.84
N GLY A 525 12.72 -9.32 -13.99
CA GLY A 525 13.69 -9.18 -15.10
C GLY A 525 13.07 -9.32 -16.49
N LYS A 526 11.88 -9.96 -16.60
CA LYS A 526 11.14 -10.05 -17.87
C LYS A 526 10.84 -8.69 -18.52
N TYR A 527 10.75 -7.63 -17.72
CA TYR A 527 10.49 -6.26 -18.20
C TYR A 527 11.74 -5.56 -18.79
N LYS A 528 12.92 -6.19 -18.72
CA LYS A 528 14.18 -5.73 -19.35
C LYS A 528 14.55 -4.28 -19.02
N GLY A 529 14.65 -3.93 -17.74
CA GLY A 529 15.05 -2.58 -17.35
C GLY A 529 14.92 -2.29 -15.86
N GLY A 530 15.06 -1.02 -15.50
CA GLY A 530 15.11 -0.56 -14.12
C GLY A 530 16.43 -0.95 -13.43
N VAL A 531 16.35 -1.21 -12.13
CA VAL A 531 17.51 -1.59 -11.29
C VAL A 531 17.77 -3.10 -11.33
N CYS A 532 17.08 -3.87 -12.19
CA CYS A 532 17.33 -5.28 -12.34
C CYS A 532 18.71 -5.50 -12.97
N VAL A 533 19.60 -6.17 -12.25
CA VAL A 533 20.87 -6.62 -12.80
C VAL A 533 20.55 -7.81 -13.70
N GLU A 534 21.00 -7.76 -14.95
CA GLU A 534 20.94 -8.91 -15.84
C GLU A 534 21.77 -10.04 -15.21
N GLY A 535 21.08 -11.13 -14.83
CA GLY A 535 21.70 -12.31 -14.24
C GLY A 535 22.29 -13.22 -15.27
#